data_41a6b0d2f7d6a0bfe5005c904a7914fd
#
_entry.id   41a6b0d2f7d6a0bfe5005c904a7914fd
#
_cell.length_a   1.000
_cell.length_b   1.000
_cell.length_c   1.000
_cell.angle_alpha   90.00
_cell.angle_beta   90.00
_cell.angle_gamma   90.00
#
_symmetry.space_group_name_H-M   'P 1'
#
loop_
_entity.id
_entity.type
_entity.pdbx_description
1 polymer ?
#
loop_
_entity_poly.entity_id
_entity_poly.type
_entity_poly.pdbx_seq_one_letter_code
_entity_poly.pdbx_strand_id
1 'polypeptide(L)'
;MNLLQGKTAIVTGGSRGIGSGIVKAFIEQGANVAFTFYGTAPEEAEAEIQELKDKGVKIKSYQSNAADFEACEVLVNQVLEDFGGIDILVNNAGITKDNLLMRMSEADFDKVIAVNLKSIFNMTKAVQKVFLKQRSGNIINMSSVVGVQGNAGQANYAASKAGILGFTKSIALELGSRNIRCNAIAPGFIETEMTAKLAPEVVQGWRDSIPLKRGGTVEDIANACVFLASDMSSYITGQVLRIDGGMITA
;
A
#
# COMPACT_ATOMS: atom_id res chain seq x y z
N MET A 1 -13.22 0.47 18.84
CA MET A 1 -13.41 -0.93 18.37
C MET A 1 -12.07 -1.41 17.86
N ASN A 2 -11.63 -2.59 18.24
CA ASN A 2 -10.39 -3.16 17.72
C ASN A 2 -10.71 -4.04 16.50
N LEU A 3 -10.90 -3.40 15.35
CA LEU A 3 -11.37 -4.07 14.11
C LEU A 3 -10.41 -5.13 13.56
N LEU A 4 -9.13 -5.06 13.94
CA LEU A 4 -8.06 -5.95 13.48
C LEU A 4 -7.41 -6.74 14.63
N GLN A 5 -8.12 -6.89 15.75
CA GLN A 5 -7.59 -7.56 16.94
C GLN A 5 -7.06 -8.96 16.62
N GLY A 6 -5.78 -9.18 16.95
CA GLY A 6 -5.10 -10.46 16.77
C GLY A 6 -4.74 -10.81 15.33
N LYS A 7 -5.07 -9.97 14.34
CA LYS A 7 -4.62 -10.14 12.95
C LYS A 7 -3.16 -9.77 12.80
N THR A 8 -2.46 -10.41 11.87
CA THR A 8 -1.09 -10.07 11.51
C THR A 8 -1.06 -9.50 10.10
N ALA A 9 -0.50 -8.30 9.96
CA ALA A 9 -0.39 -7.58 8.70
C ALA A 9 1.06 -7.42 8.25
N ILE A 10 1.32 -7.56 6.94
CA ILE A 10 2.55 -7.09 6.29
C ILE A 10 2.22 -5.79 5.55
N VAL A 11 2.99 -4.73 5.80
CA VAL A 11 2.88 -3.44 5.09
C VAL A 11 4.21 -3.14 4.38
N THR A 12 4.24 -3.21 3.05
CA THR A 12 5.45 -2.87 2.31
C THR A 12 5.64 -1.35 2.22
N GLY A 13 6.89 -0.88 2.44
CA GLY A 13 7.18 0.55 2.47
C GLY A 13 6.48 1.26 3.64
N GLY A 14 6.43 0.60 4.82
CA GLY A 14 5.70 1.07 6.00
C GLY A 14 6.44 2.11 6.85
N SER A 15 7.65 2.50 6.47
CA SER A 15 8.51 3.35 7.32
C SER A 15 8.25 4.85 7.22
N ARG A 16 7.43 5.32 6.27
CA ARG A 16 7.11 6.76 6.09
C ARG A 16 5.83 6.98 5.31
N GLY A 17 5.32 8.20 5.34
CA GLY A 17 4.18 8.67 4.54
C GLY A 17 2.93 7.80 4.73
N ILE A 18 2.27 7.45 3.63
CA ILE A 18 1.04 6.63 3.66
C ILE A 18 1.28 5.30 4.37
N GLY A 19 2.42 4.65 4.12
CA GLY A 19 2.75 3.36 4.72
C GLY A 19 2.85 3.42 6.25
N SER A 20 3.52 4.43 6.80
CA SER A 20 3.61 4.66 8.26
C SER A 20 2.23 4.91 8.86
N GLY A 21 1.38 5.73 8.23
CA GLY A 21 0.02 5.93 8.70
C GLY A 21 -0.83 4.65 8.72
N ILE A 22 -0.66 3.78 7.71
CA ILE A 22 -1.32 2.46 7.70
C ILE A 22 -0.82 1.60 8.87
N VAL A 23 0.49 1.57 9.11
CA VAL A 23 1.09 0.85 10.25
C VAL A 23 0.48 1.33 11.56
N LYS A 24 0.45 2.65 11.81
CA LYS A 24 -0.14 3.24 13.02
C LYS A 24 -1.61 2.87 13.19
N ALA A 25 -2.42 3.06 12.16
CA ALA A 25 -3.85 2.77 12.21
C ALA A 25 -4.13 1.27 12.46
N PHE A 26 -3.34 0.37 11.87
CA PHE A 26 -3.49 -1.06 12.09
C PHE A 26 -3.16 -1.45 13.54
N ILE A 27 -2.10 -0.88 14.11
CA ILE A 27 -1.72 -1.06 15.52
C ILE A 27 -2.83 -0.54 16.44
N GLU A 28 -3.39 0.62 16.17
CA GLU A 28 -4.51 1.20 16.93
C GLU A 28 -5.77 0.34 16.88
N GLN A 29 -5.93 -0.45 15.83
CA GLN A 29 -7.01 -1.43 15.69
C GLN A 29 -6.67 -2.83 16.21
N GLY A 30 -5.53 -2.99 16.90
CA GLY A 30 -5.15 -4.23 17.57
C GLY A 30 -4.44 -5.26 16.69
N ALA A 31 -3.95 -4.88 15.52
CA ALA A 31 -3.18 -5.77 14.65
C ALA A 31 -1.72 -5.86 15.10
N ASN A 32 -1.13 -7.05 14.94
CA ASN A 32 0.31 -7.20 14.86
C ASN A 32 0.81 -6.75 13.49
N VAL A 33 1.91 -6.01 13.41
CA VAL A 33 2.36 -5.42 12.15
C VAL A 33 3.84 -5.71 11.89
N ALA A 34 4.09 -6.37 10.76
CA ALA A 34 5.37 -6.45 10.10
C ALA A 34 5.41 -5.39 9.00
N PHE A 35 6.38 -4.48 8.99
CA PHE A 35 6.49 -3.53 7.92
C PHE A 35 7.89 -3.53 7.30
N THR A 36 7.97 -3.15 6.01
CA THR A 36 9.26 -3.14 5.33
C THR A 36 9.73 -1.74 5.02
N PHE A 37 11.05 -1.62 4.92
CA PHE A 37 11.75 -0.48 4.36
C PHE A 37 12.82 -0.95 3.37
N TYR A 38 13.27 -0.04 2.49
CA TYR A 38 14.37 -0.28 1.57
C TYR A 38 15.46 0.76 1.79
N GLY A 39 16.72 0.32 1.89
CA GLY A 39 17.84 1.18 2.25
C GLY A 39 18.02 1.28 3.77
N THR A 40 18.38 2.45 4.27
CA THR A 40 18.55 2.70 5.71
C THR A 40 17.19 2.86 6.38
N ALA A 41 17.00 2.25 7.55
CA ALA A 41 15.82 2.48 8.36
C ALA A 41 15.79 3.96 8.79
N PRO A 42 14.66 4.66 8.62
CA PRO A 42 14.53 5.98 9.21
C PRO A 42 14.55 5.86 10.74
N GLU A 43 15.37 6.67 11.41
CA GLU A 43 15.40 6.72 12.89
C GLU A 43 14.01 7.00 13.48
N GLU A 44 13.22 7.82 12.79
CA GLU A 44 11.85 8.14 13.15
C GLU A 44 10.92 6.91 13.18
N ALA A 45 11.11 5.95 12.26
CA ALA A 45 10.30 4.72 12.24
C ALA A 45 10.60 3.81 13.45
N GLU A 46 11.82 3.80 13.96
CA GLU A 46 12.19 3.06 15.18
C GLU A 46 11.63 3.74 16.42
N ALA A 47 11.67 5.07 16.50
CA ALA A 47 11.08 5.84 17.59
C ALA A 47 9.55 5.64 17.64
N GLU A 48 8.87 5.70 16.49
CA GLU A 48 7.43 5.42 16.38
C GLU A 48 7.06 4.01 16.83
N ILE A 49 7.86 3.00 16.46
CA ILE A 49 7.67 1.62 16.93
C ILE A 49 7.76 1.57 18.46
N GLN A 50 8.71 2.29 19.03
CA GLN A 50 8.92 2.31 20.49
C GLN A 50 7.71 2.91 21.22
N GLU A 51 7.14 4.01 20.72
CA GLU A 51 5.94 4.63 21.28
C GLU A 51 4.70 3.73 21.19
N LEU A 52 4.63 2.87 20.18
CA LEU A 52 3.48 2.00 19.93
C LEU A 52 3.58 0.63 20.62
N LYS A 53 4.74 0.28 21.20
CA LYS A 53 4.96 -1.01 21.89
C LYS A 53 4.02 -1.25 23.07
N ASP A 54 3.57 -0.18 23.72
CA ASP A 54 2.68 -0.27 24.91
C ASP A 54 1.23 -0.66 24.55
N LYS A 55 0.90 -0.77 23.26
CA LYS A 55 -0.44 -1.19 22.80
C LYS A 55 -0.72 -2.69 22.95
N GLY A 56 0.25 -3.48 23.41
CA GLY A 56 0.09 -4.93 23.60
C GLY A 56 0.04 -5.74 22.30
N VAL A 57 0.51 -5.18 21.20
CA VAL A 57 0.64 -5.83 19.88
C VAL A 57 2.11 -5.99 19.50
N LYS A 58 2.40 -6.95 18.62
CA LYS A 58 3.75 -7.18 18.12
C LYS A 58 4.02 -6.32 16.89
N ILE A 59 5.13 -5.59 16.91
CA ILE A 59 5.56 -4.73 15.80
C ILE A 59 7.01 -5.06 15.47
N LYS A 60 7.32 -5.25 14.18
CA LYS A 60 8.70 -5.47 13.72
C LYS A 60 8.92 -4.90 12.33
N SER A 61 10.06 -4.25 12.14
CA SER A 61 10.53 -3.74 10.86
C SER A 61 11.46 -4.75 10.18
N TYR A 62 11.47 -4.76 8.84
CA TYR A 62 12.33 -5.62 8.04
C TYR A 62 12.91 -4.83 6.88
N GLN A 63 14.21 -4.97 6.66
CA GLN A 63 14.83 -4.48 5.43
C GLN A 63 14.54 -5.47 4.30
N SER A 64 13.80 -5.06 3.27
CA SER A 64 13.46 -5.93 2.15
C SER A 64 13.23 -5.13 0.88
N ASN A 65 13.70 -5.68 -0.25
CA ASN A 65 13.42 -5.15 -1.58
C ASN A 65 12.23 -5.88 -2.19
N ALA A 66 11.06 -5.26 -2.19
CA ALA A 66 9.86 -5.88 -2.76
C ALA A 66 9.95 -6.13 -4.29
N ALA A 67 10.86 -5.47 -5.01
CA ALA A 67 11.11 -5.75 -6.43
C ALA A 67 11.90 -7.05 -6.66
N ASP A 68 12.48 -7.64 -5.63
CA ASP A 68 13.20 -8.90 -5.64
C ASP A 68 12.30 -10.02 -5.09
N PHE A 69 12.10 -11.08 -5.87
CA PHE A 69 11.19 -12.15 -5.49
C PHE A 69 11.76 -13.01 -4.34
N GLU A 70 13.05 -13.32 -4.36
CA GLU A 70 13.69 -14.12 -3.30
C GLU A 70 13.66 -13.37 -1.96
N ALA A 71 13.91 -12.06 -1.98
CA ALA A 71 13.78 -11.21 -0.80
C ALA A 71 12.35 -11.20 -0.23
N CYS A 72 11.32 -11.28 -1.08
CA CYS A 72 9.93 -11.39 -0.65
C CYS A 72 9.64 -12.75 0.02
N GLU A 73 10.16 -13.85 -0.51
CA GLU A 73 10.00 -15.20 0.10
C GLU A 73 10.71 -15.26 1.46
N VAL A 74 11.93 -14.73 1.57
CA VAL A 74 12.67 -14.64 2.84
C VAL A 74 11.88 -13.83 3.86
N LEU A 75 11.37 -12.66 3.47
CA LEU A 75 10.55 -11.81 4.32
C LEU A 75 9.32 -12.56 4.86
N VAL A 76 8.56 -13.21 3.98
CA VAL A 76 7.34 -13.94 4.37
C VAL A 76 7.67 -15.04 5.38
N ASN A 77 8.76 -15.80 5.17
CA ASN A 77 9.20 -16.84 6.11
C ASN A 77 9.59 -16.23 7.47
N GLN A 78 10.36 -15.13 7.49
CA GLN A 78 10.72 -14.44 8.72
C GLN A 78 9.49 -13.93 9.49
N VAL A 79 8.49 -13.39 8.78
CA VAL A 79 7.24 -12.94 9.40
C VAL A 79 6.46 -14.13 9.98
N LEU A 80 6.41 -15.27 9.30
CA LEU A 80 5.78 -16.49 9.82
C LEU A 80 6.47 -17.02 11.09
N GLU A 81 7.80 -17.01 11.12
CA GLU A 81 8.57 -17.40 12.31
C GLU A 81 8.32 -16.43 13.48
N ASP A 82 8.33 -15.16 13.21
CA ASP A 82 8.16 -14.14 14.23
C ASP A 82 6.72 -14.01 14.75
N PHE A 83 5.71 -14.10 13.89
CA PHE A 83 4.33 -13.77 14.21
C PHE A 83 3.39 -14.99 14.23
N GLY A 84 3.79 -16.12 13.68
CA GLY A 84 3.02 -17.36 13.65
C GLY A 84 1.95 -17.44 12.56
N GLY A 85 1.69 -16.35 11.83
CA GLY A 85 0.69 -16.31 10.75
C GLY A 85 0.70 -14.96 10.05
N ILE A 86 -0.03 -14.88 8.92
CA ILE A 86 -0.21 -13.63 8.15
C ILE A 86 -1.67 -13.59 7.70
N ASP A 87 -2.39 -12.52 8.00
CA ASP A 87 -3.81 -12.34 7.62
C ASP A 87 -3.99 -11.28 6.53
N ILE A 88 -3.13 -10.27 6.53
CA ILE A 88 -3.28 -9.08 5.68
C ILE A 88 -1.95 -8.77 4.99
N LEU A 89 -2.01 -8.49 3.69
CA LEU A 89 -0.92 -7.92 2.91
C LEU A 89 -1.32 -6.56 2.37
N VAL A 90 -0.59 -5.51 2.73
CA VAL A 90 -0.71 -4.18 2.12
C VAL A 90 0.51 -3.93 1.22
N ASN A 91 0.30 -3.97 -0.07
CA ASN A 91 1.29 -3.63 -1.09
C ASN A 91 1.31 -2.11 -1.28
N ASN A 92 2.11 -1.40 -0.48
CA ASN A 92 2.19 0.05 -0.51
C ASN A 92 3.50 0.57 -1.10
N ALA A 93 4.60 -0.18 -1.07
CA ALA A 93 5.88 0.25 -1.62
C ALA A 93 5.76 0.78 -3.06
N GLY A 94 6.34 1.94 -3.32
CA GLY A 94 6.30 2.56 -4.63
C GLY A 94 7.21 3.78 -4.75
N ILE A 95 7.52 4.13 -5.99
CA ILE A 95 8.35 5.28 -6.35
C ILE A 95 7.75 6.03 -7.53
N THR A 96 8.17 7.27 -7.72
CA THR A 96 7.97 8.04 -8.94
C THR A 96 9.32 8.35 -9.60
N LYS A 97 9.31 8.47 -10.92
CA LYS A 97 10.41 8.94 -11.76
C LYS A 97 9.81 9.72 -12.92
N ASP A 98 9.33 10.91 -12.59
CA ASP A 98 8.52 11.72 -13.49
C ASP A 98 9.38 12.43 -14.52
N ASN A 99 9.01 12.31 -15.79
CA ASN A 99 9.59 13.04 -16.90
C ASN A 99 8.67 12.98 -18.13
N LEU A 100 8.74 13.97 -19.00
CA LEU A 100 8.05 13.89 -20.30
C LEU A 100 8.57 12.69 -21.08
N LEU A 101 7.72 12.00 -21.85
CA LEU A 101 8.07 10.76 -22.56
C LEU A 101 9.32 10.91 -23.41
N MET A 102 9.49 12.05 -24.08
CA MET A 102 10.66 12.33 -24.92
C MET A 102 12.00 12.39 -24.13
N ARG A 103 11.96 12.53 -22.81
CA ARG A 103 13.12 12.60 -21.93
C ARG A 103 13.18 11.45 -20.92
N MET A 104 12.15 10.61 -20.87
CA MET A 104 12.08 9.47 -19.96
C MET A 104 13.04 8.39 -20.44
N SER A 105 13.95 7.94 -19.59
CA SER A 105 14.84 6.84 -19.91
C SER A 105 14.14 5.49 -19.76
N GLU A 106 14.56 4.48 -20.53
CA GLU A 106 14.13 3.09 -20.38
C GLU A 106 14.37 2.60 -18.94
N ALA A 107 15.55 2.91 -18.38
CA ALA A 107 15.90 2.53 -17.01
C ALA A 107 14.96 3.13 -15.95
N ASP A 108 14.50 4.38 -16.11
CA ASP A 108 13.52 4.98 -15.20
C ASP A 108 12.13 4.34 -15.37
N PHE A 109 11.73 4.00 -16.59
CA PHE A 109 10.51 3.27 -16.86
C PHE A 109 10.54 1.90 -16.18
N ASP A 110 11.56 1.09 -16.46
CA ASP A 110 11.71 -0.26 -15.91
C ASP A 110 11.78 -0.26 -14.39
N LYS A 111 12.50 0.69 -13.81
CA LYS A 111 12.60 0.82 -12.35
C LYS A 111 11.24 1.09 -11.72
N VAL A 112 10.41 1.95 -12.29
CA VAL A 112 9.06 2.22 -11.79
C VAL A 112 8.16 1.00 -11.92
N ILE A 113 8.20 0.29 -13.06
CA ILE A 113 7.46 -0.97 -13.24
C ILE A 113 7.91 -2.02 -12.23
N ALA A 114 9.22 -2.20 -12.05
CA ALA A 114 9.76 -3.20 -11.12
C ALA A 114 9.34 -2.92 -9.66
N VAL A 115 9.44 -1.66 -9.22
CA VAL A 115 9.15 -1.30 -7.83
C VAL A 115 7.65 -1.19 -7.57
N ASN A 116 6.85 -0.65 -8.50
CA ASN A 116 5.43 -0.38 -8.25
C ASN A 116 4.51 -1.55 -8.61
N LEU A 117 4.80 -2.30 -9.69
CA LEU A 117 3.91 -3.34 -10.19
C LEU A 117 4.46 -4.74 -9.95
N LYS A 118 5.72 -5.01 -10.32
CA LYS A 118 6.31 -6.34 -10.12
C LYS A 118 6.41 -6.69 -8.64
N SER A 119 6.68 -5.71 -7.76
CA SER A 119 6.71 -5.91 -6.31
C SER A 119 5.39 -6.47 -5.77
N ILE A 120 4.24 -5.99 -6.28
CA ILE A 120 2.91 -6.46 -5.89
C ILE A 120 2.73 -7.92 -6.27
N PHE A 121 3.15 -8.30 -7.48
CA PHE A 121 3.18 -9.70 -7.91
C PHE A 121 4.06 -10.53 -6.96
N ASN A 122 5.29 -10.09 -6.69
CA ASN A 122 6.24 -10.80 -5.86
C ASN A 122 5.69 -11.09 -4.46
N MET A 123 5.23 -10.04 -3.77
CA MET A 123 4.69 -10.16 -2.42
C MET A 123 3.40 -10.99 -2.39
N THR A 124 2.48 -10.78 -3.34
CA THR A 124 1.25 -11.54 -3.42
C THR A 124 1.54 -13.02 -3.62
N LYS A 125 2.47 -13.36 -4.54
CA LYS A 125 2.87 -14.75 -4.78
C LYS A 125 3.57 -15.38 -3.57
N ALA A 126 4.40 -14.63 -2.85
CA ALA A 126 5.08 -15.12 -1.65
C ALA A 126 4.10 -15.48 -0.52
N VAL A 127 3.07 -14.63 -0.26
CA VAL A 127 2.08 -14.91 0.79
C VAL A 127 0.98 -15.89 0.36
N GLN A 128 0.79 -16.13 -0.94
CA GLN A 128 -0.32 -16.91 -1.49
C GLN A 128 -0.43 -18.32 -0.87
N LYS A 129 0.69 -19.01 -0.68
CA LYS A 129 0.69 -20.36 -0.07
C LYS A 129 0.13 -20.34 1.36
N VAL A 130 0.45 -19.29 2.13
CA VAL A 130 -0.02 -19.10 3.50
C VAL A 130 -1.55 -18.90 3.48
N PHE A 131 -2.04 -17.97 2.69
CA PHE A 131 -3.47 -17.66 2.57
C PHE A 131 -4.30 -18.85 2.06
N LEU A 132 -3.77 -19.60 1.08
CA LEU A 132 -4.44 -20.81 0.57
C LEU A 132 -4.56 -21.89 1.63
N LYS A 133 -3.51 -22.10 2.45
CA LYS A 133 -3.53 -23.07 3.55
C LYS A 133 -4.50 -22.65 4.65
N GLN A 134 -4.53 -21.36 4.98
CA GLN A 134 -5.45 -20.78 5.98
C GLN A 134 -6.90 -20.73 5.49
N ARG A 135 -7.14 -20.73 4.17
CA ARG A 135 -8.43 -20.44 3.54
C ARG A 135 -8.98 -19.08 3.98
N SER A 136 -8.09 -18.12 4.15
CA SER A 136 -8.38 -16.75 4.56
C SER A 136 -7.20 -15.86 4.21
N GLY A 137 -7.47 -14.63 3.79
CA GLY A 137 -6.44 -13.63 3.51
C GLY A 137 -7.05 -12.36 2.94
N ASN A 138 -6.33 -11.27 3.11
CA ASN A 138 -6.75 -9.97 2.61
C ASN A 138 -5.56 -9.24 1.97
N ILE A 139 -5.70 -8.88 0.70
CA ILE A 139 -4.70 -8.17 -0.08
C ILE A 139 -5.23 -6.80 -0.42
N ILE A 140 -4.47 -5.76 -0.07
CA ILE A 140 -4.77 -4.37 -0.38
C ILE A 140 -3.61 -3.81 -1.20
N ASN A 141 -3.89 -3.40 -2.44
CA ASN A 141 -2.91 -2.88 -3.37
C ASN A 141 -3.02 -1.36 -3.52
N MET A 142 -1.92 -0.64 -3.28
CA MET A 142 -1.90 0.82 -3.42
C MET A 142 -1.69 1.22 -4.88
N SER A 143 -2.78 1.61 -5.55
CA SER A 143 -2.77 2.23 -6.87
C SER A 143 -2.63 3.76 -6.76
N SER A 144 -3.28 4.51 -7.62
CA SER A 144 -3.38 5.97 -7.64
C SER A 144 -4.50 6.39 -8.60
N VAL A 145 -5.06 7.58 -8.41
CA VAL A 145 -5.90 8.22 -9.43
C VAL A 145 -5.16 8.38 -10.76
N VAL A 146 -3.84 8.55 -10.74
CA VAL A 146 -3.01 8.59 -11.95
C VAL A 146 -3.07 7.28 -12.74
N GLY A 147 -3.26 6.14 -12.07
CA GLY A 147 -3.50 4.85 -12.74
C GLY A 147 -4.90 4.74 -13.37
N VAL A 148 -5.83 5.59 -12.96
CA VAL A 148 -7.20 5.62 -13.51
C VAL A 148 -7.29 6.56 -14.72
N GLN A 149 -6.77 7.80 -14.59
CA GLN A 149 -6.94 8.84 -15.61
C GLN A 149 -5.67 9.23 -16.38
N GLY A 150 -4.47 8.78 -15.91
CA GLY A 150 -3.20 9.25 -16.46
C GLY A 150 -2.79 10.60 -15.89
N ASN A 151 -1.53 10.98 -16.16
CA ASN A 151 -1.02 12.33 -15.89
C ASN A 151 0.18 12.61 -16.81
N ALA A 152 0.29 13.81 -17.36
CA ALA A 152 1.41 14.22 -18.21
C ALA A 152 2.74 14.14 -17.41
N GLY A 153 3.78 13.56 -18.03
CA GLY A 153 5.08 13.35 -17.37
C GLY A 153 5.16 12.12 -16.48
N GLN A 154 4.09 11.33 -16.36
CA GLN A 154 4.03 10.15 -15.49
C GLN A 154 3.65 8.87 -16.26
N ALA A 155 4.08 8.70 -17.50
CA ALA A 155 3.70 7.54 -18.32
C ALA A 155 4.09 6.21 -17.67
N ASN A 156 5.28 6.10 -17.07
CA ASN A 156 5.77 4.94 -16.33
C ASN A 156 4.93 4.68 -15.06
N TYR A 157 4.69 5.73 -14.28
CA TYR A 157 3.91 5.65 -13.04
C TYR A 157 2.44 5.29 -13.34
N ALA A 158 1.82 5.98 -14.31
CA ALA A 158 0.46 5.68 -14.76
C ALA A 158 0.31 4.23 -15.22
N ALA A 159 1.23 3.74 -16.06
CA ALA A 159 1.24 2.36 -16.53
C ALA A 159 1.34 1.37 -15.36
N SER A 160 2.26 1.63 -14.40
CA SER A 160 2.41 0.77 -13.23
C SER A 160 1.15 0.74 -12.36
N LYS A 161 0.54 1.90 -12.10
CA LYS A 161 -0.64 2.02 -11.24
C LYS A 161 -1.93 1.52 -11.92
N ALA A 162 -2.05 1.65 -13.23
CA ALA A 162 -3.11 1.02 -14.02
C ALA A 162 -2.98 -0.51 -14.04
N GLY A 163 -1.77 -1.04 -14.20
CA GLY A 163 -1.50 -2.49 -14.15
C GLY A 163 -1.94 -3.12 -12.82
N ILE A 164 -1.81 -2.40 -11.71
CA ILE A 164 -2.29 -2.84 -10.39
C ILE A 164 -3.80 -3.11 -10.39
N LEU A 165 -4.59 -2.31 -11.10
CA LEU A 165 -6.05 -2.45 -11.15
C LEU A 165 -6.43 -3.77 -11.85
N GLY A 166 -5.80 -4.09 -12.97
CA GLY A 166 -5.98 -5.36 -13.67
C GLY A 166 -5.53 -6.55 -12.83
N PHE A 167 -4.34 -6.46 -12.22
CA PHE A 167 -3.81 -7.48 -11.33
C PHE A 167 -4.76 -7.76 -10.15
N THR A 168 -5.24 -6.72 -9.49
CA THR A 168 -6.18 -6.83 -8.36
C THR A 168 -7.43 -7.62 -8.72
N LYS A 169 -8.05 -7.30 -9.87
CA LYS A 169 -9.26 -7.99 -10.35
C LYS A 169 -8.99 -9.47 -10.65
N SER A 170 -7.87 -9.78 -11.30
CA SER A 170 -7.49 -11.16 -11.62
C SER A 170 -7.27 -12.00 -10.37
N ILE A 171 -6.53 -11.47 -9.37
CA ILE A 171 -6.27 -12.16 -8.11
C ILE A 171 -7.56 -12.35 -7.30
N ALA A 172 -8.47 -11.37 -7.30
CA ALA A 172 -9.76 -11.50 -6.64
C ALA A 172 -10.60 -12.66 -7.21
N LEU A 173 -10.61 -12.82 -8.55
CA LEU A 173 -11.30 -13.93 -9.22
C LEU A 173 -10.62 -15.29 -8.95
N GLU A 174 -9.29 -15.33 -8.99
CA GLU A 174 -8.52 -16.56 -8.79
C GLU A 174 -8.63 -17.10 -7.35
N LEU A 175 -8.54 -16.21 -6.36
CA LEU A 175 -8.43 -16.61 -4.95
C LEU A 175 -9.74 -16.50 -4.15
N GLY A 176 -10.78 -15.94 -4.73
CA GLY A 176 -12.06 -15.70 -4.05
C GLY A 176 -12.72 -16.97 -3.52
N SER A 177 -12.64 -18.11 -4.25
CA SER A 177 -13.17 -19.41 -3.80
C SER A 177 -12.46 -19.96 -2.55
N ARG A 178 -11.34 -19.38 -2.16
CA ARG A 178 -10.56 -19.69 -0.96
C ARG A 178 -10.77 -18.68 0.17
N ASN A 179 -11.78 -17.82 0.05
CA ASN A 179 -12.07 -16.76 1.01
C ASN A 179 -10.89 -15.78 1.17
N ILE A 180 -10.17 -15.52 0.05
CA ILE A 180 -9.08 -14.53 0.00
C ILE A 180 -9.60 -13.36 -0.81
N ARG A 181 -9.59 -12.17 -0.21
CA ARG A 181 -10.03 -10.93 -0.84
C ARG A 181 -8.84 -10.15 -1.38
N CYS A 182 -9.01 -9.50 -2.51
CA CYS A 182 -8.01 -8.63 -3.11
C CYS A 182 -8.67 -7.36 -3.63
N ASN A 183 -8.30 -6.20 -3.08
CA ASN A 183 -8.84 -4.90 -3.47
C ASN A 183 -7.72 -3.89 -3.69
N ALA A 184 -8.00 -2.82 -4.42
CA ALA A 184 -7.09 -1.71 -4.59
C ALA A 184 -7.64 -0.43 -3.97
N ILE A 185 -6.74 0.41 -3.45
CA ILE A 185 -7.02 1.81 -3.11
C ILE A 185 -6.32 2.67 -4.16
N ALA A 186 -7.01 3.68 -4.66
CA ALA A 186 -6.48 4.68 -5.57
C ALA A 186 -6.54 6.07 -4.90
N PRO A 187 -5.46 6.46 -4.18
CA PRO A 187 -5.37 7.78 -3.57
C PRO A 187 -5.36 8.89 -4.60
N GLY A 188 -6.00 10.02 -4.28
CA GLY A 188 -5.85 11.29 -4.97
C GLY A 188 -4.60 12.04 -4.53
N PHE A 189 -4.71 13.36 -4.39
CA PHE A 189 -3.68 14.19 -3.81
C PHE A 189 -3.67 14.04 -2.28
N ILE A 190 -2.61 13.43 -1.74
CA ILE A 190 -2.43 13.22 -0.30
C ILE A 190 -1.30 14.11 0.21
N GLU A 191 -1.57 14.88 1.24
CA GLU A 191 -0.59 15.73 1.89
C GLU A 191 0.38 14.87 2.72
N THR A 192 1.64 14.86 2.28
CA THR A 192 2.74 14.12 2.89
C THR A 192 3.99 14.98 2.85
N GLU A 193 5.07 14.57 3.50
CA GLU A 193 6.37 15.24 3.39
C GLU A 193 6.86 15.37 1.93
N MET A 194 6.48 14.44 1.07
CA MET A 194 6.82 14.50 -0.36
C MET A 194 6.10 15.65 -1.07
N THR A 195 4.82 15.85 -0.78
CA THR A 195 4.00 16.91 -1.38
C THR A 195 4.24 18.28 -0.72
N ALA A 196 4.70 18.30 0.53
CA ALA A 196 5.09 19.52 1.23
C ALA A 196 6.28 20.28 0.57
N LYS A 197 7.04 19.58 -0.31
CA LYS A 197 8.14 20.19 -1.09
C LYS A 197 7.68 20.91 -2.36
N LEU A 198 6.39 20.82 -2.70
CA LEU A 198 5.82 21.48 -3.87
C LEU A 198 5.59 22.97 -3.59
N ALA A 199 5.62 23.78 -4.64
CA ALA A 199 5.32 25.20 -4.51
C ALA A 199 3.88 25.42 -3.99
N PRO A 200 3.66 26.38 -3.08
CA PRO A 200 2.33 26.61 -2.47
C PRO A 200 1.21 26.81 -3.48
N GLU A 201 1.51 27.47 -4.60
CA GLU A 201 0.55 27.75 -5.68
C GLU A 201 0.10 26.45 -6.37
N VAL A 202 0.99 25.46 -6.52
CA VAL A 202 0.67 24.14 -7.09
C VAL A 202 -0.24 23.37 -6.15
N VAL A 203 0.07 23.38 -4.85
CA VAL A 203 -0.75 22.74 -3.81
C VAL A 203 -2.13 23.38 -3.76
N GLN A 204 -2.20 24.71 -3.80
CA GLN A 204 -3.48 25.45 -3.80
C GLN A 204 -4.30 25.15 -5.05
N GLY A 205 -3.67 25.10 -6.23
CA GLY A 205 -4.35 24.75 -7.49
C GLY A 205 -4.97 23.35 -7.42
N TRP A 206 -4.30 22.39 -6.78
CA TRP A 206 -4.86 21.04 -6.57
C TRP A 206 -6.04 21.07 -5.58
N ARG A 207 -5.90 21.75 -4.44
CA ARG A 207 -7.00 21.90 -3.47
C ARG A 207 -8.24 22.53 -4.11
N ASP A 208 -8.04 23.53 -4.96
CA ASP A 208 -9.15 24.22 -5.67
C ASP A 208 -9.86 23.29 -6.67
N SER A 209 -9.14 22.35 -7.28
CA SER A 209 -9.70 21.38 -8.21
C SER A 209 -10.45 20.23 -7.53
N ILE A 210 -10.14 19.94 -6.25
CA ILE A 210 -10.78 18.86 -5.48
C ILE A 210 -12.13 19.34 -4.95
N PRO A 211 -13.25 18.61 -5.17
CA PRO A 211 -14.57 18.98 -4.63
C PRO A 211 -14.60 19.24 -3.13
N LEU A 212 -13.92 18.40 -2.32
CA LEU A 212 -13.81 18.60 -0.87
C LEU A 212 -12.87 19.74 -0.45
N LYS A 213 -12.26 20.48 -1.41
CA LYS A 213 -11.43 21.68 -1.18
C LYS A 213 -10.24 21.50 -0.22
N ARG A 214 -9.76 20.28 -0.09
CA ARG A 214 -8.55 19.93 0.67
C ARG A 214 -7.81 18.77 0.02
N GLY A 215 -6.53 18.64 0.30
CA GLY A 215 -5.82 17.38 0.10
C GLY A 215 -6.34 16.31 1.07
N GLY A 216 -6.21 15.06 0.70
CA GLY A 216 -6.39 13.95 1.63
C GLY A 216 -5.24 13.89 2.62
N THR A 217 -5.47 13.34 3.79
CA THR A 217 -4.43 13.05 4.78
C THR A 217 -4.00 11.59 4.70
N VAL A 218 -2.91 11.26 5.35
CA VAL A 218 -2.45 9.88 5.50
C VAL A 218 -3.52 9.03 6.21
N GLU A 219 -4.22 9.60 7.18
CA GLU A 219 -5.31 8.97 7.94
C GLU A 219 -6.52 8.66 7.05
N ASP A 220 -6.86 9.51 6.06
CA ASP A 220 -7.94 9.23 5.11
C ASP A 220 -7.66 7.89 4.37
N ILE A 221 -6.40 7.63 3.99
CA ILE A 221 -6.00 6.39 3.34
C ILE A 221 -5.92 5.23 4.33
N ALA A 222 -5.35 5.45 5.51
CA ALA A 222 -5.19 4.43 6.54
C ALA A 222 -6.55 3.89 7.02
N ASN A 223 -7.55 4.75 7.20
CA ASN A 223 -8.92 4.36 7.55
C ASN A 223 -9.57 3.49 6.47
N ALA A 224 -9.35 3.79 5.19
CA ALA A 224 -9.82 2.94 4.10
C ALA A 224 -9.11 1.57 4.08
N CYS A 225 -7.81 1.52 4.43
CA CYS A 225 -7.08 0.26 4.61
C CYS A 225 -7.64 -0.55 5.78
N VAL A 226 -7.94 0.06 6.93
CA VAL A 226 -8.58 -0.60 8.08
C VAL A 226 -9.94 -1.18 7.68
N PHE A 227 -10.78 -0.41 6.99
CA PHE A 227 -12.07 -0.89 6.48
C PHE A 227 -11.89 -2.12 5.58
N LEU A 228 -11.03 -2.04 4.55
CA LEU A 228 -10.79 -3.15 3.64
C LEU A 228 -10.12 -4.35 4.32
N ALA A 229 -9.31 -4.15 5.35
CA ALA A 229 -8.67 -5.20 6.11
C ALA A 229 -9.61 -5.94 7.08
N SER A 230 -10.68 -5.28 7.51
CA SER A 230 -11.63 -5.79 8.51
C SER A 230 -12.75 -6.63 7.90
N ASP A 231 -13.54 -7.27 8.77
CA ASP A 231 -14.75 -8.04 8.39
C ASP A 231 -15.88 -7.15 7.88
N MET A 232 -15.82 -5.82 8.09
CA MET A 232 -16.78 -4.85 7.53
C MET A 232 -16.82 -4.87 5.99
N SER A 233 -15.76 -5.34 5.35
CA SER A 233 -15.66 -5.49 3.90
C SER A 233 -15.65 -6.95 3.44
N SER A 234 -16.22 -7.87 4.23
CA SER A 234 -16.19 -9.32 3.96
C SER A 234 -16.78 -9.74 2.61
N TYR A 235 -17.67 -8.93 2.03
CA TYR A 235 -18.27 -9.18 0.71
C TYR A 235 -17.73 -8.26 -0.39
N ILE A 236 -16.54 -7.65 -0.16
CA ILE A 236 -15.88 -6.73 -1.09
C ILE A 236 -14.58 -7.36 -1.59
N THR A 237 -14.50 -7.69 -2.89
CA THR A 237 -13.28 -8.16 -3.56
C THR A 237 -13.28 -7.71 -5.02
N GLY A 238 -12.09 -7.52 -5.60
CA GLY A 238 -11.89 -7.06 -6.98
C GLY A 238 -12.18 -5.57 -7.18
N GLN A 239 -12.42 -4.81 -6.10
CA GLN A 239 -12.81 -3.40 -6.20
C GLN A 239 -11.62 -2.45 -6.18
N VAL A 240 -11.83 -1.28 -6.77
CA VAL A 240 -10.91 -0.13 -6.72
C VAL A 240 -11.62 0.99 -5.96
N LEU A 241 -11.17 1.25 -4.74
CA LEU A 241 -11.71 2.30 -3.90
C LEU A 241 -10.87 3.58 -4.08
N ARG A 242 -11.47 4.60 -4.69
CA ARG A 242 -10.83 5.92 -4.81
C ARG A 242 -11.00 6.69 -3.53
N ILE A 243 -9.90 7.24 -3.01
CA ILE A 243 -9.86 8.12 -1.84
C ILE A 243 -9.22 9.42 -2.30
N ASP A 244 -10.01 10.27 -2.93
CA ASP A 244 -9.54 11.39 -3.73
C ASP A 244 -10.31 12.70 -3.53
N GLY A 245 -11.23 12.75 -2.56
CA GLY A 245 -12.04 13.93 -2.30
C GLY A 245 -13.01 14.32 -3.43
N GLY A 246 -13.30 13.39 -4.34
CA GLY A 246 -14.12 13.61 -5.53
C GLY A 246 -13.35 14.13 -6.73
N MET A 247 -12.00 14.04 -6.73
CA MET A 247 -11.13 14.49 -7.83
C MET A 247 -11.48 13.82 -9.16
N ILE A 248 -11.91 12.54 -9.10
CA ILE A 248 -12.41 11.79 -10.26
C ILE A 248 -13.79 11.23 -9.91
N THR A 249 -14.81 11.63 -10.68
CA THR A 249 -16.20 11.22 -10.43
C THR A 249 -16.77 10.24 -11.49
N ALA A 250 -16.04 10.01 -12.57
CA ALA A 250 -16.45 9.11 -13.65
C ALA A 250 -15.61 7.83 -13.73
#